data_bda27679d917ec4636dd1e648fe01d0f
#
_entry.id   bda27679d917ec4636dd1e648fe01d0f
#
_cell.length_a   1.000
_cell.length_b   1.000
_cell.length_c   1.000
_cell.angle_alpha   90.00
_cell.angle_beta   90.00
_cell.angle_gamma   90.00
#
_symmetry.space_group_name_H-M   'P 1'
#
loop_
_entity.id
_entity.type
_entity.pdbx_description
1 polymer ?
#
loop_
_entity_poly.entity_id
_entity_poly.type
_entity_poly.pdbx_seq_one_letter_code
_entity_poly.pdbx_strand_id
1 'polypeptide(L)'
;KTPDLYEIAHIVEHLSFGANSVFPDEQAYEADFTKNGAYHNAWTSDYSVCYEAECADFEWERILNLERIAITSPKFNEDELRSEKGNVKAELTGYMNDYARLLWPRLQKAIGEDVPNLKERLATINNIELKDIREHYRRTHTAKNMRFIIAGQIKHRKKEILRNLEDWELKEGKRFEIPKDKLHSSPAILVKRKDASNITFGFSMVTPRRLSSQETQAMGALNHILNGTMSSRIFGQARKRGLVYGMGSGINSSKHYSSWDFDGEVNLETADELF
;
A
#
# COMPACT_ATOMS: atom_id res chain seq x y z
N LYS A 1 -8.59 6.04 -9.40
CA LYS A 1 -9.44 4.83 -9.47
C LYS A 1 -10.88 5.26 -9.80
N THR A 2 -11.58 4.51 -10.63
CA THR A 2 -13.02 4.67 -10.86
C THR A 2 -13.74 3.58 -10.05
N PRO A 3 -14.94 3.84 -9.50
CA PRO A 3 -15.64 2.85 -8.70
C PRO A 3 -15.78 1.49 -9.41
N ASP A 4 -16.11 1.48 -10.68
CA ASP A 4 -16.36 0.25 -11.47
C ASP A 4 -15.07 -0.54 -11.84
N LEU A 5 -13.90 0.08 -11.71
CA LEU A 5 -12.59 -0.47 -12.04
C LEU A 5 -11.59 -0.26 -10.89
N TYR A 6 -12.04 -0.43 -9.66
CA TYR A 6 -11.23 -0.07 -8.48
C TYR A 6 -9.88 -0.79 -8.43
N GLU A 7 -9.85 -2.09 -8.76
CA GLU A 7 -8.63 -2.91 -8.72
C GLU A 7 -7.72 -2.74 -9.95
N ILE A 8 -8.03 -1.82 -10.87
CA ILE A 8 -7.25 -1.67 -12.10
C ILE A 8 -5.78 -1.34 -11.84
N ALA A 9 -5.49 -0.49 -10.86
CA ALA A 9 -4.11 -0.12 -10.50
C ALA A 9 -3.36 -1.31 -9.90
N HIS A 10 -4.02 -2.12 -9.08
CA HIS A 10 -3.49 -3.32 -8.45
C HIS A 10 -3.18 -4.40 -9.50
N ILE A 11 -4.10 -4.64 -10.43
CA ILE A 11 -3.86 -5.58 -11.53
C ILE A 11 -2.74 -5.08 -12.48
N VAL A 12 -2.65 -3.77 -12.74
CA VAL A 12 -1.52 -3.21 -13.52
C VAL A 12 -0.20 -3.40 -12.80
N GLU A 13 -0.17 -3.28 -11.47
CA GLU A 13 1.01 -3.56 -10.65
C GLU A 13 1.49 -4.99 -10.88
N HIS A 14 0.64 -6.01 -10.67
CA HIS A 14 0.97 -7.41 -10.93
C HIS A 14 1.47 -7.64 -12.36
N LEU A 15 0.72 -7.17 -13.36
CA LEU A 15 1.07 -7.32 -14.77
C LEU A 15 2.36 -6.60 -15.19
N SER A 16 2.85 -5.65 -14.40
CA SER A 16 4.11 -4.97 -14.70
C SER A 16 5.33 -5.86 -14.54
N PHE A 17 5.24 -6.89 -13.70
CA PHE A 17 6.27 -7.92 -13.53
C PHE A 17 6.12 -9.13 -14.47
N GLY A 18 5.03 -9.17 -15.26
CA GLY A 18 4.77 -10.22 -16.23
C GLY A 18 5.63 -10.12 -17.50
N ALA A 19 5.09 -10.65 -18.61
CA ALA A 19 5.73 -10.56 -19.91
C ALA A 19 6.06 -9.12 -20.31
N ASN A 20 7.25 -8.92 -20.85
CA ASN A 20 7.73 -7.60 -21.23
C ASN A 20 8.58 -7.66 -22.51
N SER A 21 9.28 -6.60 -22.87
CA SER A 21 10.08 -6.57 -24.10
C SER A 21 11.25 -7.55 -24.10
N VAL A 22 11.73 -7.99 -22.95
CA VAL A 22 12.92 -8.84 -22.78
C VAL A 22 12.54 -10.25 -22.30
N PHE A 23 11.62 -10.35 -21.34
CA PHE A 23 11.25 -11.61 -20.71
C PHE A 23 9.86 -12.07 -21.20
N PRO A 24 9.70 -13.38 -21.46
CA PRO A 24 8.44 -13.92 -21.98
C PRO A 24 7.32 -13.96 -20.95
N ASP A 25 7.67 -14.03 -19.66
CA ASP A 25 6.74 -14.19 -18.52
C ASP A 25 7.38 -13.71 -17.22
N GLU A 26 6.57 -13.70 -16.15
CA GLU A 26 6.96 -13.34 -14.80
C GLU A 26 8.08 -14.23 -14.26
N GLN A 27 8.01 -15.54 -14.49
CA GLN A 27 9.00 -16.49 -13.96
C GLN A 27 10.40 -16.22 -14.50
N ALA A 28 10.52 -15.91 -15.78
CA ALA A 28 11.80 -15.57 -16.40
C ALA A 28 12.34 -14.22 -15.89
N TYR A 29 11.46 -13.25 -15.66
CA TYR A 29 11.82 -11.96 -15.09
C TYR A 29 12.31 -12.11 -13.64
N GLU A 30 11.54 -12.81 -12.80
CA GLU A 30 11.86 -13.09 -11.41
C GLU A 30 13.19 -13.83 -11.23
N ALA A 31 13.42 -14.85 -12.06
CA ALA A 31 14.67 -15.62 -12.03
C ALA A 31 15.90 -14.73 -12.33
N ASP A 32 15.76 -13.78 -13.26
CA ASP A 32 16.85 -12.82 -13.53
C ASP A 32 16.99 -11.78 -12.43
N PHE A 33 15.90 -11.34 -11.83
CA PHE A 33 15.90 -10.34 -10.76
C PHE A 33 16.65 -10.87 -9.52
N THR A 34 16.27 -12.06 -9.07
CA THR A 34 16.72 -12.63 -7.78
C THR A 34 18.04 -13.39 -7.83
N LYS A 35 18.59 -13.67 -9.01
CA LYS A 35 19.77 -14.54 -9.19
C LYS A 35 21.00 -14.20 -8.35
N ASN A 36 21.18 -12.95 -7.93
CA ASN A 36 22.28 -12.50 -7.07
C ASN A 36 21.80 -12.01 -5.70
N GLY A 37 20.58 -12.42 -5.28
CA GLY A 37 20.01 -12.08 -3.98
C GLY A 37 19.39 -10.69 -3.92
N ALA A 38 19.06 -10.08 -5.04
CA ALA A 38 18.24 -8.88 -5.05
C ALA A 38 16.79 -9.21 -4.64
N TYR A 39 16.14 -8.26 -4.04
CA TYR A 39 14.73 -8.31 -3.67
C TYR A 39 13.96 -7.23 -4.42
N HIS A 40 12.77 -7.54 -4.85
CA HIS A 40 11.80 -6.54 -5.30
C HIS A 40 10.41 -6.82 -4.78
N ASN A 41 9.61 -5.80 -4.78
CA ASN A 41 8.20 -5.87 -4.42
C ASN A 41 7.45 -4.69 -5.04
N ALA A 42 6.14 -4.73 -5.00
CA ALA A 42 5.31 -3.57 -5.27
C ALA A 42 4.08 -3.57 -4.34
N TRP A 43 3.47 -2.42 -4.19
CA TRP A 43 2.19 -2.30 -3.50
C TRP A 43 1.35 -1.17 -4.07
N THR A 44 0.05 -1.39 -4.07
CA THR A 44 -0.95 -0.40 -4.48
C THR A 44 -1.67 0.18 -3.27
N SER A 45 -1.59 1.50 -3.12
CA SER A 45 -2.37 2.28 -2.16
C SER A 45 -3.56 2.97 -2.85
N ASP A 46 -4.33 3.75 -2.10
CA ASP A 46 -5.47 4.49 -2.66
C ASP A 46 -5.05 5.48 -3.75
N TYR A 47 -3.86 6.04 -3.68
CA TYR A 47 -3.40 7.12 -4.57
C TYR A 47 -2.11 6.84 -5.31
N SER A 48 -1.42 5.76 -5.03
CA SER A 48 -0.14 5.44 -5.66
C SER A 48 0.07 3.94 -5.82
N VAL A 49 0.89 3.59 -6.79
CA VAL A 49 1.58 2.31 -6.87
C VAL A 49 3.05 2.59 -6.61
N CYS A 50 3.69 1.78 -5.79
CA CYS A 50 5.11 1.82 -5.53
C CYS A 50 5.74 0.53 -6.04
N TYR A 51 6.80 0.66 -6.80
CA TYR A 51 7.70 -0.42 -7.17
C TYR A 51 8.99 -0.20 -6.40
N GLU A 52 9.50 -1.22 -5.74
CA GLU A 52 10.72 -1.12 -4.94
C GLU A 52 11.66 -2.28 -5.22
N ALA A 53 12.94 -1.99 -5.14
CA ALA A 53 13.98 -3.00 -5.23
C ALA A 53 15.11 -2.71 -4.25
N GLU A 54 15.68 -3.79 -3.72
CA GLU A 54 16.90 -3.75 -2.89
C GLU A 54 17.95 -4.67 -3.50
N CYS A 55 19.18 -4.21 -3.59
CA CYS A 55 20.25 -5.00 -4.15
C CYS A 55 21.61 -4.69 -3.52
N ALA A 56 22.55 -5.62 -3.71
CA ALA A 56 23.94 -5.37 -3.41
C ALA A 56 24.51 -4.25 -4.30
N ASP A 57 25.52 -3.53 -3.79
CA ASP A 57 26.09 -2.36 -4.43
C ASP A 57 26.61 -2.61 -5.87
N PHE A 58 27.10 -3.81 -6.15
CA PHE A 58 27.59 -4.17 -7.50
C PHE A 58 26.47 -4.46 -8.52
N GLU A 59 25.22 -4.62 -8.07
CA GLU A 59 24.05 -4.98 -8.89
C GLU A 59 23.20 -3.78 -9.30
N TRP A 60 23.46 -2.59 -8.79
CA TRP A 60 22.59 -1.43 -8.93
C TRP A 60 22.15 -1.12 -10.36
N GLU A 61 23.08 -1.22 -11.32
CA GLU A 61 22.80 -0.90 -12.72
C GLU A 61 21.88 -1.94 -13.37
N ARG A 62 22.13 -3.22 -13.10
CA ARG A 62 21.30 -4.32 -13.58
C ARG A 62 19.89 -4.22 -13.00
N ILE A 63 19.78 -4.02 -11.70
CA ILE A 63 18.48 -3.92 -11.00
C ILE A 63 17.71 -2.68 -11.47
N LEU A 64 18.35 -1.53 -11.59
CA LEU A 64 17.70 -0.33 -12.13
C LEU A 64 17.21 -0.54 -13.57
N ASN A 65 17.95 -1.32 -14.38
CA ASN A 65 17.51 -1.68 -15.73
C ASN A 65 16.34 -2.68 -15.74
N LEU A 66 16.28 -3.62 -14.81
CA LEU A 66 15.14 -4.53 -14.65
C LEU A 66 13.88 -3.77 -14.25
N GLU A 67 13.98 -2.86 -13.28
CA GLU A 67 12.88 -1.94 -12.92
C GLU A 67 12.42 -1.11 -14.13
N ARG A 68 13.37 -0.60 -14.94
CA ARG A 68 13.03 0.10 -16.17
C ARG A 68 12.19 -0.77 -17.09
N ILE A 69 12.60 -2.01 -17.33
CA ILE A 69 11.91 -2.96 -18.22
C ILE A 69 10.47 -3.19 -17.73
N ALA A 70 10.29 -3.49 -16.43
CA ALA A 70 8.96 -3.69 -15.84
C ALA A 70 8.05 -2.46 -15.98
N ILE A 71 8.62 -1.28 -15.74
CA ILE A 71 7.86 -0.02 -15.71
C ILE A 71 7.59 0.53 -17.12
N THR A 72 8.50 0.37 -18.09
CA THR A 72 8.40 1.03 -19.40
C THR A 72 7.97 0.12 -20.54
N SER A 73 8.10 -1.20 -20.38
CA SER A 73 7.96 -2.13 -21.50
C SER A 73 7.10 -3.37 -21.23
N PRO A 74 6.08 -3.31 -20.34
CA PRO A 74 5.22 -4.47 -20.09
C PRO A 74 4.41 -4.83 -21.34
N LYS A 75 4.19 -6.13 -21.55
CA LYS A 75 3.36 -6.67 -22.63
C LYS A 75 2.08 -7.24 -22.04
N PHE A 76 1.08 -6.40 -21.91
CA PHE A 76 -0.21 -6.83 -21.41
C PHE A 76 -0.91 -7.74 -22.42
N ASN A 77 -1.25 -8.96 -22.02
CA ASN A 77 -1.97 -9.95 -22.79
C ASN A 77 -3.17 -10.55 -22.01
N GLU A 78 -4.07 -11.21 -22.71
CA GLU A 78 -5.33 -11.72 -22.12
C GLU A 78 -5.10 -12.90 -21.18
N ASP A 79 -4.09 -13.74 -21.42
CA ASP A 79 -3.84 -14.92 -20.60
C ASP A 79 -3.28 -14.52 -19.22
N GLU A 80 -2.29 -13.62 -19.19
CA GLU A 80 -1.79 -13.04 -17.95
C GLU A 80 -2.88 -12.26 -17.21
N LEU A 81 -3.66 -11.44 -17.90
CA LEU A 81 -4.77 -10.71 -17.28
C LEU A 81 -5.77 -11.66 -16.60
N ARG A 82 -6.07 -12.78 -17.22
CA ARG A 82 -6.96 -13.80 -16.65
C ARG A 82 -6.34 -14.43 -15.40
N SER A 83 -5.07 -14.76 -15.44
CA SER A 83 -4.32 -15.30 -14.30
C SER A 83 -4.30 -14.30 -13.15
N GLU A 84 -3.88 -13.06 -13.40
CA GLU A 84 -3.75 -12.04 -12.37
C GLU A 84 -5.09 -11.62 -11.76
N LYS A 85 -6.16 -11.60 -12.51
CA LYS A 85 -7.51 -11.48 -11.94
C LYS A 85 -7.83 -12.59 -10.94
N GLY A 86 -7.37 -13.81 -11.21
CA GLY A 86 -7.47 -14.96 -10.30
C GLY A 86 -6.67 -14.75 -9.02
N ASN A 87 -5.41 -14.35 -9.15
CA ASN A 87 -4.48 -14.08 -8.06
C ASN A 87 -5.00 -12.97 -7.14
N VAL A 88 -5.38 -11.82 -7.69
CA VAL A 88 -5.96 -10.69 -6.94
C VAL A 88 -7.26 -11.08 -6.23
N LYS A 89 -8.13 -11.89 -6.86
CA LYS A 89 -9.32 -12.42 -6.19
C LYS A 89 -8.97 -13.32 -5.01
N ALA A 90 -8.00 -14.22 -5.18
CA ALA A 90 -7.56 -15.11 -4.11
C ALA A 90 -6.98 -14.32 -2.93
N GLU A 91 -6.15 -13.32 -3.21
CA GLU A 91 -5.59 -12.41 -2.21
C GLU A 91 -6.69 -11.66 -1.44
N LEU A 92 -7.59 -10.97 -2.13
CA LEU A 92 -8.70 -10.24 -1.49
C LEU A 92 -9.64 -11.16 -0.72
N THR A 93 -9.83 -12.41 -1.19
CA THR A 93 -10.62 -13.40 -0.47
C THR A 93 -9.91 -13.84 0.82
N GLY A 94 -8.58 -14.01 0.77
CA GLY A 94 -7.76 -14.26 1.96
C GLY A 94 -7.93 -13.17 3.02
N TYR A 95 -8.02 -11.91 2.62
CA TYR A 95 -8.25 -10.78 3.54
C TYR A 95 -9.61 -10.83 4.26
N MET A 96 -10.60 -11.58 3.76
CA MET A 96 -11.89 -11.73 4.44
C MET A 96 -11.81 -12.50 5.76
N ASN A 97 -10.70 -13.20 6.00
CA ASN A 97 -10.43 -13.91 7.25
C ASN A 97 -9.66 -13.06 8.27
N ASP A 98 -9.26 -11.85 7.89
CA ASP A 98 -8.53 -10.92 8.74
C ASP A 98 -9.47 -9.81 9.22
N TYR A 99 -9.80 -9.82 10.51
CA TYR A 99 -10.75 -8.85 11.07
C TYR A 99 -10.23 -7.41 11.06
N ALA A 100 -8.94 -7.19 11.21
CA ALA A 100 -8.34 -5.87 11.11
C ALA A 100 -8.51 -5.32 9.67
N ARG A 101 -8.24 -6.15 8.66
CA ARG A 101 -8.45 -5.79 7.24
C ARG A 101 -9.92 -5.55 6.87
N LEU A 102 -10.86 -6.17 7.59
CA LEU A 102 -12.29 -5.92 7.43
C LEU A 102 -12.74 -4.62 8.14
N LEU A 103 -12.10 -4.30 9.25
CA LEU A 103 -12.43 -3.13 10.07
C LEU A 103 -11.94 -1.83 9.43
N TRP A 104 -10.72 -1.84 8.89
CA TRP A 104 -10.03 -0.64 8.41
C TRP A 104 -10.80 0.15 7.33
N PRO A 105 -11.32 -0.45 6.24
CA PRO A 105 -12.12 0.28 5.26
C PRO A 105 -13.42 0.87 5.82
N ARG A 106 -13.96 0.25 6.87
CA ARG A 106 -15.14 0.80 7.55
C ARG A 106 -14.80 2.02 8.38
N LEU A 107 -13.67 2.01 9.07
CA LEU A 107 -13.15 3.16 9.78
C LEU A 107 -12.85 4.32 8.82
N GLN A 108 -12.16 4.06 7.71
CA GLN A 108 -11.89 5.04 6.67
C GLN A 108 -13.19 5.67 6.14
N LYS A 109 -14.16 4.85 5.78
CA LYS A 109 -15.48 5.33 5.34
C LYS A 109 -16.21 6.14 6.42
N ALA A 110 -16.07 5.74 7.69
CA ALA A 110 -16.67 6.44 8.83
C ALA A 110 -16.08 7.83 9.06
N ILE A 111 -14.81 8.04 8.72
CA ILE A 111 -14.16 9.36 8.81
C ILE A 111 -14.29 10.21 7.54
N GLY A 112 -14.95 9.69 6.50
CA GLY A 112 -15.28 10.43 5.28
C GLY A 112 -14.40 10.12 4.06
N GLU A 113 -13.60 9.06 4.11
CA GLU A 113 -12.89 8.56 2.94
C GLU A 113 -13.82 7.69 2.06
N ASP A 114 -13.76 7.88 0.77
CA ASP A 114 -14.57 7.10 -0.19
C ASP A 114 -13.79 5.83 -0.62
N VAL A 115 -13.77 4.83 0.26
CA VAL A 115 -13.10 3.55 0.03
C VAL A 115 -14.12 2.41 -0.05
N PRO A 116 -14.06 1.55 -1.07
CA PRO A 116 -14.91 0.38 -1.17
C PRO A 116 -14.52 -0.70 -0.16
N ASN A 117 -15.49 -1.45 0.32
CA ASN A 117 -15.23 -2.64 1.11
C ASN A 117 -14.74 -3.81 0.23
N LEU A 118 -14.22 -4.90 0.83
CA LEU A 118 -13.66 -6.04 0.10
C LEU A 118 -14.65 -6.70 -0.87
N LYS A 119 -15.95 -6.74 -0.56
CA LYS A 119 -16.96 -7.31 -1.48
C LYS A 119 -17.18 -6.43 -2.70
N GLU A 120 -17.23 -5.11 -2.49
CA GLU A 120 -17.30 -4.13 -3.58
C GLU A 120 -16.04 -4.20 -4.45
N ARG A 121 -14.86 -4.33 -3.87
CA ARG A 121 -13.59 -4.52 -4.61
C ARG A 121 -13.62 -5.78 -5.46
N LEU A 122 -13.96 -6.94 -4.88
CA LEU A 122 -14.07 -8.22 -5.60
C LEU A 122 -15.06 -8.15 -6.77
N ALA A 123 -16.18 -7.44 -6.62
CA ALA A 123 -17.17 -7.31 -7.67
C ALA A 123 -16.65 -6.57 -8.92
N THR A 124 -15.70 -5.64 -8.75
CA THR A 124 -15.16 -4.83 -9.86
C THR A 124 -14.13 -5.57 -10.72
N ILE A 125 -13.48 -6.61 -10.21
CA ILE A 125 -12.38 -7.30 -10.91
C ILE A 125 -12.83 -7.86 -12.26
N ASN A 126 -14.04 -8.42 -12.33
CA ASN A 126 -14.55 -9.02 -13.57
C ASN A 126 -14.76 -8.00 -14.68
N ASN A 127 -15.04 -6.75 -14.34
CA ASN A 127 -15.32 -5.68 -15.29
C ASN A 127 -14.06 -5.15 -16.00
N ILE A 128 -12.87 -5.43 -15.47
CA ILE A 128 -11.60 -4.94 -16.01
C ILE A 128 -11.23 -5.72 -17.25
N GLU A 129 -11.08 -5.06 -18.37
CA GLU A 129 -10.66 -5.62 -19.65
C GLU A 129 -9.24 -5.18 -20.00
N LEU A 130 -8.59 -5.87 -20.92
CA LEU A 130 -7.24 -5.57 -21.36
C LEU A 130 -7.08 -4.13 -21.91
N LYS A 131 -8.13 -3.62 -22.55
CA LYS A 131 -8.18 -2.21 -23.01
C LYS A 131 -8.07 -1.22 -21.83
N ASP A 132 -8.72 -1.52 -20.70
CA ASP A 132 -8.74 -0.68 -19.51
C ASP A 132 -7.35 -0.66 -18.86
N ILE A 133 -6.70 -1.85 -18.77
CA ILE A 133 -5.32 -2.00 -18.32
C ILE A 133 -4.38 -1.12 -19.14
N ARG A 134 -4.42 -1.23 -20.47
CA ARG A 134 -3.58 -0.45 -21.38
C ARG A 134 -3.82 1.05 -21.29
N GLU A 135 -5.08 1.45 -21.12
CA GLU A 135 -5.43 2.85 -20.96
C GLU A 135 -4.97 3.39 -19.61
N HIS A 136 -5.20 2.64 -18.52
CA HIS A 136 -4.75 3.03 -17.17
C HIS A 136 -3.24 3.19 -17.14
N TYR A 137 -2.49 2.19 -17.61
CA TYR A 137 -1.04 2.23 -17.69
C TYR A 137 -0.54 3.45 -18.50
N ARG A 138 -1.04 3.63 -19.74
CA ARG A 138 -0.66 4.74 -20.61
C ARG A 138 -0.89 6.11 -19.95
N ARG A 139 -1.91 6.22 -19.11
CA ARG A 139 -2.29 7.45 -18.42
C ARG A 139 -1.46 7.71 -17.18
N THR A 140 -1.08 6.67 -16.45
CA THR A 140 -0.47 6.77 -15.12
C THR A 140 1.05 6.62 -15.13
N HIS A 141 1.61 5.76 -15.99
CA HIS A 141 3.05 5.53 -16.13
C HIS A 141 3.68 6.55 -17.08
N THR A 142 3.84 7.76 -16.57
CA THR A 142 4.33 8.92 -17.33
C THR A 142 5.32 9.73 -16.49
N ALA A 143 6.29 10.39 -17.13
CA ALA A 143 7.38 11.09 -16.46
C ALA A 143 6.90 12.09 -15.40
N LYS A 144 5.86 12.89 -15.68
CA LYS A 144 5.33 13.86 -14.71
C LYS A 144 4.54 13.24 -13.56
N ASN A 145 4.08 11.99 -13.70
CA ASN A 145 3.31 11.28 -12.67
C ASN A 145 4.14 10.32 -11.83
N MET A 146 5.41 10.13 -12.18
CA MET A 146 6.33 9.24 -11.46
C MET A 146 7.30 10.02 -10.57
N ARG A 147 7.88 9.33 -9.60
CA ARG A 147 8.94 9.85 -8.74
C ARG A 147 9.91 8.71 -8.42
N PHE A 148 11.20 8.95 -8.63
CA PHE A 148 12.26 8.05 -8.25
C PHE A 148 12.86 8.45 -6.91
N ILE A 149 13.07 7.47 -6.04
CA ILE A 149 13.77 7.64 -4.76
C ILE A 149 14.84 6.56 -4.72
N ILE A 150 16.10 6.95 -4.69
CA ILE A 150 17.23 6.04 -4.63
C ILE A 150 18.03 6.36 -3.38
N ALA A 151 18.26 5.36 -2.54
CA ALA A 151 19.04 5.45 -1.31
C ALA A 151 20.20 4.43 -1.34
N GLY A 152 21.36 4.82 -0.83
CA GLY A 152 22.54 3.95 -0.79
C GLY A 152 23.84 4.70 -1.04
N GLN A 153 24.86 4.00 -1.49
CA GLN A 153 26.20 4.54 -1.84
C GLN A 153 26.20 5.29 -3.20
N ILE A 154 25.34 6.31 -3.32
CA ILE A 154 25.09 6.99 -4.60
C ILE A 154 26.08 8.13 -4.94
N LYS A 155 26.94 8.54 -3.99
CA LYS A 155 27.76 9.76 -4.10
C LYS A 155 28.56 9.84 -5.41
N HIS A 156 29.20 8.74 -5.82
CA HIS A 156 30.03 8.70 -7.01
C HIS A 156 29.26 8.31 -8.29
N ARG A 157 28.02 7.84 -8.17
CA ARG A 157 27.19 7.29 -9.25
C ARG A 157 26.04 8.21 -9.67
N LYS A 158 25.88 9.35 -9.00
CA LYS A 158 24.74 10.23 -9.26
C LYS A 158 24.57 10.58 -10.74
N LYS A 159 25.66 10.85 -11.45
CA LYS A 159 25.62 11.20 -12.88
C LYS A 159 25.19 10.01 -13.75
N GLU A 160 25.67 8.81 -13.42
CA GLU A 160 25.32 7.57 -14.13
C GLU A 160 23.88 7.18 -13.91
N ILE A 161 23.40 7.26 -12.65
CA ILE A 161 22.00 7.04 -12.30
C ILE A 161 21.08 8.01 -13.04
N LEU A 162 21.41 9.31 -13.03
CA LEU A 162 20.60 10.32 -13.73
C LEU A 162 20.55 10.05 -15.23
N ARG A 163 21.68 9.71 -15.85
CA ARG A 163 21.73 9.35 -17.27
C ARG A 163 20.87 8.10 -17.56
N ASN A 164 20.96 7.07 -16.73
CA ASN A 164 20.12 5.88 -16.87
C ASN A 164 18.64 6.22 -16.80
N LEU A 165 18.23 7.07 -15.84
CA LEU A 165 16.82 7.50 -15.69
C LEU A 165 16.36 8.41 -16.85
N GLU A 166 17.24 9.23 -17.43
CA GLU A 166 16.92 10.05 -18.60
C GLU A 166 16.68 9.20 -19.86
N ASP A 167 17.33 8.04 -19.95
CA ASP A 167 17.13 7.07 -21.04
C ASP A 167 15.81 6.26 -20.92
N TRP A 168 15.04 6.47 -19.87
CA TRP A 168 13.72 5.88 -19.76
C TRP A 168 12.72 6.61 -20.66
N GLU A 169 12.31 5.97 -21.74
CA GLU A 169 11.41 6.53 -22.74
C GLU A 169 9.95 6.68 -22.22
N LEU A 170 9.78 7.45 -21.16
CA LEU A 170 8.49 7.76 -20.58
C LEU A 170 7.83 8.94 -21.31
N LYS A 171 6.55 8.81 -21.65
CA LYS A 171 5.76 9.95 -22.15
C LYS A 171 5.70 11.04 -21.07
N GLU A 172 5.66 12.31 -21.49
CA GLU A 172 5.62 13.44 -20.56
C GLU A 172 4.44 13.33 -19.57
N GLY A 173 3.22 13.17 -20.08
CA GLY A 173 2.00 13.00 -19.29
C GLY A 173 1.64 14.21 -18.41
N LYS A 174 0.83 13.95 -17.38
CA LYS A 174 0.47 14.94 -16.35
C LYS A 174 0.45 14.28 -14.97
N ARG A 175 0.73 15.07 -13.94
CA ARG A 175 0.55 14.65 -12.55
C ARG A 175 -0.92 14.70 -12.16
N PHE A 176 -1.40 13.65 -11.51
CA PHE A 176 -2.74 13.64 -10.95
C PHE A 176 -2.72 14.29 -9.55
N GLU A 177 -3.79 15.02 -9.28
CA GLU A 177 -4.01 15.58 -7.94
C GLU A 177 -4.71 14.55 -7.06
N ILE A 178 -4.31 14.52 -5.79
CA ILE A 178 -4.99 13.74 -4.76
C ILE A 178 -6.28 14.49 -4.41
N PRO A 179 -7.45 13.83 -4.49
CA PRO A 179 -8.72 14.43 -4.11
C PRO A 179 -8.68 14.93 -2.66
N LYS A 180 -9.50 15.91 -2.35
CA LYS A 180 -9.67 16.39 -0.98
C LYS A 180 -10.78 15.59 -0.30
N ASP A 181 -10.41 14.89 0.76
CA ASP A 181 -11.36 14.13 1.57
C ASP A 181 -12.33 15.05 2.33
N LYS A 182 -13.57 14.61 2.49
CA LYS A 182 -14.60 15.28 3.26
C LYS A 182 -14.68 14.65 4.66
N LEU A 183 -13.64 14.89 5.45
CA LEU A 183 -13.53 14.32 6.78
C LEU A 183 -14.65 14.76 7.71
N HIS A 184 -15.14 13.83 8.52
CA HIS A 184 -16.10 14.07 9.58
C HIS A 184 -15.87 13.11 10.76
N SER A 185 -16.43 13.41 11.92
CA SER A 185 -16.45 12.49 13.05
C SER A 185 -17.54 11.44 12.87
N SER A 186 -17.30 10.25 13.38
CA SER A 186 -18.29 9.17 13.39
C SER A 186 -18.52 8.67 14.81
N PRO A 187 -19.74 8.28 15.16
CA PRO A 187 -19.97 7.50 16.37
C PRO A 187 -19.29 6.13 16.26
N ALA A 188 -19.13 5.46 17.40
CA ALA A 188 -18.60 4.12 17.43
C ALA A 188 -19.47 3.16 16.59
N ILE A 189 -18.80 2.31 15.81
CA ILE A 189 -19.46 1.31 14.96
C ILE A 189 -19.15 -0.09 15.52
N LEU A 190 -20.19 -0.83 15.88
CA LEU A 190 -20.07 -2.20 16.33
C LEU A 190 -20.46 -3.18 15.21
N VAL A 191 -19.52 -4.06 14.84
CA VAL A 191 -19.76 -5.15 13.89
C VAL A 191 -19.75 -6.47 14.61
N LYS A 192 -20.95 -7.08 14.77
CA LYS A 192 -21.09 -8.37 15.42
C LYS A 192 -20.74 -9.52 14.46
N ARG A 193 -19.90 -10.44 14.93
CA ARG A 193 -19.49 -11.67 14.24
C ARG A 193 -19.66 -12.85 15.19
N LYS A 194 -20.34 -13.91 14.71
CA LYS A 194 -20.58 -15.10 15.54
C LYS A 194 -19.34 -15.98 15.74
N ASP A 195 -18.37 -15.85 14.85
CA ASP A 195 -17.13 -16.60 14.76
C ASP A 195 -15.93 -15.88 15.41
N ALA A 196 -16.13 -14.66 15.95
CA ALA A 196 -15.08 -13.92 16.63
C ALA A 196 -15.03 -14.27 18.13
N SER A 197 -13.85 -14.67 18.60
CA SER A 197 -13.58 -14.95 20.03
C SER A 197 -13.13 -13.70 20.78
N ASN A 198 -12.59 -12.71 20.09
CA ASN A 198 -12.09 -11.44 20.64
C ASN A 198 -12.79 -10.26 20.00
N ILE A 199 -12.64 -9.09 20.59
CA ILE A 199 -12.99 -7.80 19.98
C ILE A 199 -11.74 -7.27 19.29
N THR A 200 -11.80 -7.15 17.94
CA THR A 200 -10.84 -6.37 17.18
C THR A 200 -11.35 -4.94 17.15
N PHE A 201 -10.55 -3.99 17.57
CA PHE A 201 -10.92 -2.57 17.61
C PHE A 201 -9.96 -1.72 16.80
N GLY A 202 -10.42 -0.56 16.36
CA GLY A 202 -9.60 0.48 15.74
C GLY A 202 -10.26 1.84 15.90
N PHE A 203 -9.47 2.87 16.10
CA PHE A 203 -9.92 4.25 16.09
C PHE A 203 -8.85 5.20 15.58
N SER A 204 -9.25 6.35 15.08
CA SER A 204 -8.37 7.39 14.55
C SER A 204 -8.66 8.74 15.18
N MET A 205 -7.61 9.42 15.61
CA MET A 205 -7.67 10.84 15.93
C MET A 205 -7.21 11.64 14.72
N VAL A 206 -8.10 12.40 14.11
CA VAL A 206 -7.86 13.07 12.83
C VAL A 206 -7.66 14.57 13.01
N THR A 207 -6.59 15.09 12.42
CA THR A 207 -6.32 16.53 12.29
C THR A 207 -6.54 16.95 10.85
N PRO A 208 -7.44 17.95 10.56
CA PRO A 208 -7.81 18.35 9.18
C PRO A 208 -6.72 19.20 8.50
N ARG A 209 -5.47 18.84 8.67
CA ARG A 209 -4.29 19.40 8.00
C ARG A 209 -3.17 18.39 7.99
N ARG A 210 -2.25 18.53 7.05
CA ARG A 210 -1.00 17.79 7.08
C ARG A 210 -0.11 18.31 8.20
N LEU A 211 0.47 17.42 8.99
CA LEU A 211 1.52 17.75 9.95
C LEU A 211 2.82 18.10 9.20
N SER A 212 3.57 19.04 9.73
CA SER A 212 4.94 19.31 9.32
C SER A 212 5.86 18.12 9.67
N SER A 213 7.04 18.06 9.06
CA SER A 213 8.02 17.02 9.39
C SER A 213 8.40 17.02 10.87
N GLN A 214 8.53 18.21 11.49
CA GLN A 214 8.85 18.33 12.90
C GLN A 214 7.70 17.84 13.80
N GLU A 215 6.46 18.18 13.46
CA GLU A 215 5.28 17.69 14.19
C GLU A 215 5.13 16.18 14.03
N THR A 216 5.36 15.64 12.83
CA THR A 216 5.32 14.18 12.59
C THR A 216 6.36 13.45 13.41
N GLN A 217 7.59 13.98 13.50
CA GLN A 217 8.64 13.41 14.36
C GLN A 217 8.27 13.47 15.83
N ALA A 218 7.74 14.60 16.31
CA ALA A 218 7.30 14.75 17.69
C ALA A 218 6.15 13.80 18.05
N MET A 219 5.16 13.68 17.16
CA MET A 219 4.06 12.72 17.29
C MET A 219 4.54 11.28 17.25
N GLY A 220 5.52 10.94 16.38
CA GLY A 220 6.15 9.62 16.34
C GLY A 220 6.86 9.28 17.67
N ALA A 221 7.60 10.22 18.22
CA ALA A 221 8.24 10.04 19.55
C ALA A 221 7.18 9.85 20.65
N LEU A 222 6.12 10.66 20.66
CA LEU A 222 5.01 10.50 21.60
C LEU A 222 4.32 9.14 21.44
N ASN A 223 4.04 8.73 20.22
CA ASN A 223 3.46 7.42 19.91
C ASN A 223 4.34 6.29 20.46
N HIS A 224 5.65 6.37 20.29
CA HIS A 224 6.59 5.37 20.83
C HIS A 224 6.56 5.29 22.37
N ILE A 225 6.54 6.43 23.05
CA ILE A 225 6.45 6.51 24.50
C ILE A 225 5.14 5.89 25.01
N LEU A 226 4.05 6.13 24.31
CA LEU A 226 2.72 5.67 24.73
C LEU A 226 2.45 4.21 24.32
N ASN A 227 2.85 3.79 23.13
CA ASN A 227 2.36 2.54 22.55
C ASN A 227 3.43 1.72 21.80
N GLY A 228 4.66 2.16 21.65
CA GLY A 228 5.64 1.56 20.75
C GLY A 228 6.30 0.27 21.26
N THR A 229 6.27 -0.02 22.56
CA THR A 229 6.96 -1.17 23.17
C THR A 229 6.22 -1.73 24.36
N MET A 230 6.64 -2.92 24.83
CA MET A 230 6.13 -3.52 26.07
C MET A 230 6.43 -2.68 27.33
N SER A 231 7.29 -1.69 27.24
CA SER A 231 7.60 -0.75 28.34
C SER A 231 6.82 0.56 28.22
N SER A 232 6.05 0.75 27.16
CA SER A 232 5.31 1.98 26.92
C SER A 232 4.12 2.13 27.86
N ARG A 233 3.63 3.38 28.00
CA ARG A 233 2.68 3.74 29.05
C ARG A 233 1.28 3.14 28.85
N ILE A 234 0.80 2.99 27.62
CA ILE A 234 -0.50 2.42 27.32
C ILE A 234 -0.34 0.93 27.04
N PHE A 235 0.33 0.57 25.96
CA PHE A 235 0.46 -0.83 25.56
C PHE A 235 1.14 -1.67 26.65
N GLY A 236 2.21 -1.19 27.22
CA GLY A 236 2.92 -1.93 28.29
C GLY A 236 2.06 -2.17 29.52
N GLN A 237 1.22 -1.20 29.93
CA GLN A 237 0.29 -1.41 31.05
C GLN A 237 -0.85 -2.35 30.70
N ALA A 238 -1.45 -2.21 29.52
CA ALA A 238 -2.49 -3.11 29.04
C ALA A 238 -1.97 -4.56 28.92
N ARG A 239 -0.75 -4.74 28.40
CA ARG A 239 -0.09 -6.03 28.31
C ARG A 239 0.22 -6.64 29.69
N LYS A 240 0.77 -5.83 30.64
CA LYS A 240 1.08 -6.26 32.00
C LYS A 240 -0.18 -6.72 32.76
N ARG A 241 -1.33 -6.10 32.49
CA ARG A 241 -2.62 -6.46 33.06
C ARG A 241 -3.30 -7.63 32.35
N GLY A 242 -2.72 -8.15 31.27
CA GLY A 242 -3.29 -9.26 30.49
C GLY A 242 -4.51 -8.86 29.64
N LEU A 243 -4.74 -7.57 29.42
CA LEU A 243 -5.92 -7.08 28.68
C LEU A 243 -5.77 -7.29 27.16
N VAL A 244 -4.55 -7.14 26.64
CA VAL A 244 -4.27 -7.28 25.20
C VAL A 244 -3.04 -8.15 24.98
N TYR A 245 -3.03 -8.89 23.87
CA TYR A 245 -1.83 -9.55 23.38
C TYR A 245 -0.95 -8.57 22.61
N GLY A 246 -1.53 -7.76 21.74
CA GLY A 246 -0.87 -6.74 20.94
C GLY A 246 -1.76 -5.54 20.69
N MET A 247 -1.16 -4.38 20.56
CA MET A 247 -1.78 -3.15 20.09
C MET A 247 -0.86 -2.49 19.08
N GLY A 248 -1.44 -2.03 17.97
CA GLY A 248 -0.79 -1.19 16.98
C GLY A 248 -1.12 0.30 17.19
N SER A 249 -0.21 1.16 16.80
CA SER A 249 -0.52 2.57 16.61
C SER A 249 0.47 3.22 15.66
N GLY A 250 0.02 4.22 14.91
CA GLY A 250 0.87 4.90 13.93
C GLY A 250 0.39 6.30 13.59
N ILE A 251 1.31 7.13 13.13
CA ILE A 251 1.00 8.46 12.61
C ILE A 251 0.99 8.40 11.09
N ASN A 252 -0.14 8.73 10.49
CA ASN A 252 -0.29 8.81 9.05
C ASN A 252 -0.52 10.26 8.61
N SER A 253 -0.06 10.59 7.41
CA SER A 253 -0.26 11.91 6.82
C SER A 253 -0.59 11.79 5.35
N SER A 254 -1.76 12.27 4.97
CA SER A 254 -2.15 12.50 3.58
C SER A 254 -1.73 13.92 3.13
N LYS A 255 -2.16 14.32 1.95
CA LYS A 255 -1.97 15.69 1.48
C LYS A 255 -2.80 16.71 2.30
N HIS A 256 -3.96 16.30 2.82
CA HIS A 256 -4.97 17.20 3.35
C HIS A 256 -5.27 17.00 4.83
N TYR A 257 -4.88 15.86 5.41
CA TYR A 257 -5.07 15.58 6.83
C TYR A 257 -3.93 14.72 7.38
N SER A 258 -3.90 14.56 8.67
CA SER A 258 -3.06 13.58 9.36
C SER A 258 -3.90 12.85 10.40
N SER A 259 -3.55 11.59 10.66
CA SER A 259 -4.22 10.79 11.68
C SER A 259 -3.22 10.17 12.65
N TRP A 260 -3.68 9.91 13.84
CA TRP A 260 -3.04 9.03 14.78
C TRP A 260 -3.98 7.85 15.00
N ASP A 261 -3.57 6.72 14.50
CA ASP A 261 -4.40 5.52 14.39
C ASP A 261 -3.99 4.53 15.46
N PHE A 262 -4.97 3.82 16.00
CA PHE A 262 -4.81 2.78 17.00
C PHE A 262 -5.62 1.57 16.60
N ASP A 263 -5.07 0.39 16.82
CA ASP A 263 -5.74 -0.89 16.61
C ASP A 263 -5.27 -1.93 17.63
N GLY A 264 -6.05 -2.98 17.77
CA GLY A 264 -5.70 -4.08 18.65
C GLY A 264 -6.80 -5.11 18.81
N GLU A 265 -6.50 -6.09 19.63
CA GLU A 265 -7.46 -7.11 20.02
C GLU A 265 -7.53 -7.23 21.54
N VAL A 266 -8.75 -7.32 22.06
CA VAL A 266 -9.04 -7.47 23.48
C VAL A 266 -10.05 -8.60 23.69
N ASN A 267 -9.92 -9.31 24.82
CA ASN A 267 -10.88 -10.32 25.23
C ASN A 267 -12.24 -9.69 25.54
N LEU A 268 -13.32 -10.36 25.18
CA LEU A 268 -14.69 -9.91 25.49
C LEU A 268 -14.89 -9.62 26.99
N GLU A 269 -14.30 -10.47 27.86
CA GLU A 269 -14.47 -10.35 29.30
C GLU A 269 -13.72 -9.17 29.94
N THR A 270 -12.68 -8.66 29.26
CA THR A 270 -11.80 -7.59 29.78
C THR A 270 -11.87 -6.31 28.98
N ALA A 271 -12.77 -6.23 27.99
CA ALA A 271 -12.89 -5.07 27.12
C ALA A 271 -13.19 -3.78 27.89
N ASP A 272 -14.12 -3.82 28.84
CA ASP A 272 -14.51 -2.67 29.67
C ASP A 272 -13.35 -2.14 30.56
N GLU A 273 -12.30 -2.95 30.79
CA GLU A 273 -11.13 -2.51 31.52
C GLU A 273 -10.09 -1.81 30.64
N LEU A 274 -10.16 -2.03 29.31
CA LEU A 274 -9.25 -1.42 28.35
C LEU A 274 -9.71 -0.03 27.94
N PHE A 275 -11.02 0.16 27.76
CA PHE A 275 -11.65 1.40 27.31
C PHE A 275 -12.23 2.24 28.48
#